data_b5d4691d6b2749eb06b9410aa9178480
#
_entry.id   b5d4691d6b2749eb06b9410aa9178480
#
_cell.length_a   1.000
_cell.length_b   1.000
_cell.length_c   1.000
_cell.angle_alpha   90.00
_cell.angle_beta   90.00
_cell.angle_gamma   90.00
#
_symmetry.space_group_name_H-M   'P 1'
#
loop_
_entity.id
_entity.type
_entity.pdbx_description
1 polymer ?
#
loop_
_entity_poly.entity_id
_entity_poly.type
_entity_poly.pdbx_seq_one_letter_code
_entity_poly.pdbx_strand_id
1 'polypeptide(L)'
;MKTVRFFWNYFKVYKFSFVIVILMVAVATIAQALFPVFSGQAVTELANLVLAYQNGTAELAWQSLSALMLNLALVVLALVVSSLIYMTLMTRVIAESTNEMRKGLFGKLSRLTVSFFDRHQDGDILSRFTSDLDNILQAFNESLVQVMSNIALYIGLIFVMFSRNVTLALITVASTPVAFLMLVFIVKMARKYTNLQQKEVGKLNAYMDESISGQKAVIVQGIQDDIVAGFVEQNERVRKATFKGRMFSGILFPVMNGMSLVNTAIVIFAGSAVLLNDPSIETTTALGLIVMFTQFSQQYYQPIIQVAASWGSLQLAFTGADRIQEMFDAEEEIRPQNAPAFTELREGVEISHIDFSYVPDKPI
;
A
#
# COMPACT_ATOMS: atom_id res chain seq x y z
N MET A 1 2.44 -6.62 17.50
CA MET A 1 2.79 -8.05 17.47
C MET A 1 1.58 -8.98 17.37
N LYS A 2 0.45 -8.71 18.06
CA LYS A 2 -0.79 -9.54 17.98
C LYS A 2 -1.34 -9.61 16.55
N THR A 3 -1.49 -8.47 15.89
CA THR A 3 -2.02 -8.35 14.52
C THR A 3 -1.22 -9.12 13.47
N VAL A 4 0.12 -9.09 13.54
CA VAL A 4 0.99 -9.89 12.63
C VAL A 4 0.78 -11.38 12.86
N ARG A 5 0.63 -11.81 14.12
CA ARG A 5 0.34 -13.20 14.47
C ARG A 5 -1.05 -13.63 14.00
N PHE A 6 -2.03 -12.72 14.07
CA PHE A 6 -3.38 -12.94 13.53
C PHE A 6 -3.32 -13.26 12.04
N PHE A 7 -2.71 -12.41 11.22
CA PHE A 7 -2.57 -12.66 9.78
C PHE A 7 -1.77 -13.93 9.48
N TRP A 8 -0.69 -14.17 10.22
CA TRP A 8 0.12 -15.38 10.03
C TRP A 8 -0.70 -16.67 10.20
N ASN A 9 -1.68 -16.70 11.09
CA ASN A 9 -2.53 -17.87 11.29
C ASN A 9 -3.34 -18.26 10.04
N TYR A 10 -3.76 -17.28 9.25
CA TYR A 10 -4.49 -17.52 8.00
C TYR A 10 -3.53 -17.78 6.83
N PHE A 11 -2.44 -17.06 6.73
CA PHE A 11 -1.47 -17.21 5.64
C PHE A 11 -0.59 -18.45 5.74
N LYS A 12 -0.33 -18.98 6.93
CA LYS A 12 0.50 -20.20 7.12
C LYS A 12 -0.04 -21.42 6.38
N VAL A 13 -1.34 -21.48 6.10
CA VAL A 13 -1.97 -22.56 5.30
C VAL A 13 -1.43 -22.53 3.87
N TYR A 14 -1.17 -21.33 3.33
CA TYR A 14 -0.70 -21.10 1.97
C TYR A 14 0.81 -20.86 1.89
N LYS A 15 1.60 -21.36 2.86
CA LYS A 15 3.06 -21.11 2.95
C LYS A 15 3.83 -21.39 1.66
N PHE A 16 3.43 -22.43 0.92
CA PHE A 16 4.07 -22.78 -0.35
C PHE A 16 3.82 -21.73 -1.43
N SER A 17 2.57 -21.28 -1.58
CA SER A 17 2.23 -20.18 -2.49
C SER A 17 2.95 -18.89 -2.09
N PHE A 18 3.09 -18.62 -0.79
CA PHE A 18 3.82 -17.45 -0.29
C PHE A 18 5.32 -17.50 -0.64
N VAL A 19 5.95 -18.66 -0.55
CA VAL A 19 7.35 -18.86 -0.97
C VAL A 19 7.50 -18.58 -2.46
N ILE A 20 6.58 -19.10 -3.30
CA ILE A 20 6.59 -18.84 -4.74
C ILE A 20 6.41 -17.34 -5.02
N VAL A 21 5.48 -16.66 -4.33
CA VAL A 21 5.27 -15.22 -4.44
C VAL A 21 6.56 -14.46 -4.12
N ILE A 22 7.22 -14.76 -2.99
CA ILE A 22 8.48 -14.11 -2.61
C ILE A 22 9.57 -14.33 -3.68
N LEU A 23 9.71 -15.55 -4.18
CA LEU A 23 10.66 -15.87 -5.25
C LEU A 23 10.35 -15.11 -6.53
N MET A 24 9.08 -15.07 -6.95
CA MET A 24 8.68 -14.34 -8.16
C MET A 24 8.80 -12.83 -8.01
N VAL A 25 8.50 -12.27 -6.83
CA VAL A 25 8.77 -10.86 -6.52
C VAL A 25 10.27 -10.56 -6.60
N ALA A 26 11.12 -11.44 -6.08
CA ALA A 26 12.58 -11.28 -6.17
C ALA A 26 13.05 -11.31 -7.63
N VAL A 27 12.56 -12.26 -8.44
CA VAL A 27 12.89 -12.35 -9.88
C VAL A 27 12.43 -11.08 -10.61
N ALA A 28 11.18 -10.64 -10.40
CA ALA A 28 10.65 -9.42 -11.01
C ALA A 28 11.47 -8.18 -10.61
N THR A 29 11.83 -8.07 -9.34
CA THR A 29 12.62 -6.94 -8.81
C THR A 29 14.03 -6.92 -9.38
N ILE A 30 14.69 -8.09 -9.46
CA ILE A 30 16.02 -8.20 -10.07
C ILE A 30 15.94 -7.84 -11.56
N ALA A 31 14.96 -8.37 -12.29
CA ALA A 31 14.75 -8.04 -13.70
C ALA A 31 14.52 -6.53 -13.90
N GLN A 32 13.70 -5.91 -13.06
CA GLN A 32 13.43 -4.47 -13.11
C GLN A 32 14.68 -3.63 -12.78
N ALA A 33 15.51 -4.04 -11.81
CA ALA A 33 16.76 -3.36 -11.47
C ALA A 33 17.84 -3.54 -12.54
N LEU A 34 17.82 -4.64 -13.29
CA LEU A 34 18.76 -4.90 -14.37
C LEU A 34 18.36 -4.24 -15.70
N PHE A 35 17.11 -3.87 -15.88
CA PHE A 35 16.64 -3.24 -17.13
C PHE A 35 17.47 -2.00 -17.53
N PRO A 36 17.76 -1.02 -16.65
CA PRO A 36 18.64 0.11 -16.98
C PRO A 36 20.05 -0.32 -17.40
N VAL A 37 20.56 -1.42 -16.83
CA VAL A 37 21.89 -1.96 -17.17
C VAL A 37 21.95 -2.41 -18.62
N PHE A 38 21.01 -3.25 -19.01
CA PHE A 38 20.96 -3.75 -20.41
C PHE A 38 20.62 -2.64 -21.39
N SER A 39 19.80 -1.69 -21.00
CA SER A 39 19.50 -0.50 -21.82
C SER A 39 20.72 0.39 -22.04
N GLY A 40 21.53 0.64 -20.99
CA GLY A 40 22.78 1.37 -21.12
C GLY A 40 23.83 0.63 -21.97
N GLN A 41 23.96 -0.70 -21.78
CA GLN A 41 24.81 -1.54 -22.61
C GLN A 41 24.38 -1.54 -24.09
N ALA A 42 23.07 -1.52 -24.35
CA ALA A 42 22.55 -1.41 -25.71
C ALA A 42 22.98 -0.11 -26.41
N VAL A 43 23.01 0.99 -25.66
CA VAL A 43 23.53 2.26 -26.19
C VAL A 43 25.03 2.21 -26.45
N THR A 44 25.82 1.57 -25.57
CA THR A 44 27.24 1.33 -25.80
C THR A 44 27.47 0.52 -27.07
N GLU A 45 26.78 -0.61 -27.24
CA GLU A 45 26.93 -1.47 -28.40
C GLU A 45 26.45 -0.81 -29.69
N LEU A 46 25.39 0.01 -29.61
CA LEU A 46 24.94 0.81 -30.76
C LEU A 46 26.00 1.84 -31.18
N ALA A 47 26.62 2.51 -30.22
CA ALA A 47 27.71 3.46 -30.49
C ALA A 47 28.92 2.73 -31.12
N ASN A 48 29.29 1.55 -30.59
CA ASN A 48 30.33 0.71 -31.14
C ASN A 48 30.02 0.26 -32.57
N LEU A 49 28.74 -0.08 -32.85
CA LEU A 49 28.28 -0.45 -34.21
C LEU A 49 28.46 0.72 -35.20
N VAL A 50 28.13 1.94 -34.78
CA VAL A 50 28.30 3.15 -35.62
C VAL A 50 29.79 3.34 -35.98
N LEU A 51 30.67 3.20 -34.99
CA LEU A 51 32.13 3.32 -35.20
C LEU A 51 32.67 2.17 -36.07
N ALA A 52 32.22 0.93 -35.84
CA ALA A 52 32.58 -0.24 -36.61
C ALA A 52 32.12 -0.14 -38.10
N TYR A 53 30.94 0.47 -38.33
CA TYR A 53 30.47 0.74 -39.70
C TYR A 53 31.36 1.72 -40.43
N GLN A 54 31.84 2.78 -39.76
CA GLN A 54 32.80 3.73 -40.31
C GLN A 54 34.15 3.08 -40.63
N ASN A 55 34.55 2.04 -39.87
CA ASN A 55 35.79 1.32 -40.02
C ASN A 55 35.70 0.07 -40.92
N GLY A 56 34.51 -0.25 -41.48
CA GLY A 56 34.29 -1.40 -42.35
C GLY A 56 34.23 -2.77 -41.65
N THR A 57 34.03 -2.82 -40.35
CA THR A 57 34.00 -4.03 -39.50
C THR A 57 32.62 -4.27 -38.84
N ALA A 58 31.54 -3.89 -39.50
CA ALA A 58 30.19 -3.86 -38.94
C ALA A 58 29.59 -5.24 -38.58
N GLU A 59 30.01 -6.35 -39.25
CA GLU A 59 29.40 -7.68 -38.99
C GLU A 59 29.59 -8.19 -37.55
N LEU A 60 30.76 -7.98 -36.97
CA LEU A 60 31.06 -8.40 -35.59
C LEU A 60 30.24 -7.62 -34.54
N ALA A 61 29.99 -6.34 -34.83
CA ALA A 61 29.20 -5.47 -33.95
C ALA A 61 27.71 -5.79 -34.01
N TRP A 62 27.17 -6.30 -35.11
CA TRP A 62 25.79 -6.79 -35.19
C TRP A 62 25.52 -8.01 -34.32
N GLN A 63 26.50 -8.91 -34.19
CA GLN A 63 26.36 -10.10 -33.32
C GLN A 63 26.27 -9.75 -31.87
N SER A 64 27.11 -8.82 -31.35
CA SER A 64 27.06 -8.39 -29.97
C SER A 64 25.75 -7.66 -29.64
N LEU A 65 25.30 -6.76 -30.52
CA LEU A 65 24.04 -6.04 -30.34
C LEU A 65 22.83 -6.99 -30.34
N SER A 66 22.79 -7.97 -31.27
CA SER A 66 21.68 -8.91 -31.33
C SER A 66 21.61 -9.83 -30.11
N ALA A 67 22.74 -10.28 -29.57
CA ALA A 67 22.80 -11.06 -28.33
C ALA A 67 22.32 -10.23 -27.13
N LEU A 68 22.68 -8.95 -27.08
CA LEU A 68 22.23 -8.05 -26.02
C LEU A 68 20.73 -7.76 -26.11
N MET A 69 20.18 -7.56 -27.31
CA MET A 69 18.74 -7.40 -27.52
C MET A 69 17.96 -8.65 -27.08
N LEU A 70 18.49 -9.83 -27.34
CA LEU A 70 17.92 -11.08 -26.85
C LEU A 70 17.91 -11.14 -25.31
N ASN A 71 19.03 -10.78 -24.66
CA ASN A 71 19.12 -10.72 -23.21
C ASN A 71 18.12 -9.72 -22.61
N LEU A 72 17.98 -8.53 -23.21
CA LEU A 72 17.00 -7.54 -22.82
C LEU A 72 15.57 -8.09 -22.95
N ALA A 73 15.26 -8.76 -24.07
CA ALA A 73 13.96 -9.39 -24.26
C ALA A 73 13.68 -10.49 -23.21
N LEU A 74 14.68 -11.29 -22.85
CA LEU A 74 14.57 -12.31 -21.79
C LEU A 74 14.34 -11.67 -20.41
N VAL A 75 15.02 -10.57 -20.09
CA VAL A 75 14.80 -9.83 -18.83
C VAL A 75 13.38 -9.27 -18.77
N VAL A 76 12.89 -8.66 -19.86
CA VAL A 76 11.52 -8.16 -19.93
C VAL A 76 10.51 -9.31 -19.82
N LEU A 77 10.75 -10.42 -20.49
CA LEU A 77 9.91 -11.62 -20.41
C LEU A 77 9.89 -12.18 -18.97
N ALA A 78 11.04 -12.28 -18.32
CA ALA A 78 11.15 -12.71 -16.93
C ALA A 78 10.38 -11.78 -15.99
N LEU A 79 10.46 -10.45 -16.18
CA LEU A 79 9.71 -9.46 -15.43
C LEU A 79 8.21 -9.65 -15.62
N VAL A 80 7.72 -9.78 -16.85
CA VAL A 80 6.30 -9.93 -17.15
C VAL A 80 5.76 -11.25 -16.58
N VAL A 81 6.44 -12.36 -16.85
CA VAL A 81 6.00 -13.69 -16.41
C VAL A 81 6.00 -13.78 -14.88
N SER A 82 7.09 -13.34 -14.23
CA SER A 82 7.15 -13.35 -12.76
C SER A 82 6.10 -12.45 -12.11
N SER A 83 5.83 -11.29 -12.72
CA SER A 83 4.79 -10.35 -12.25
C SER A 83 3.40 -10.96 -12.37
N LEU A 84 3.06 -11.59 -13.48
CA LEU A 84 1.79 -12.29 -13.67
C LEU A 84 1.61 -13.43 -12.66
N ILE A 85 2.65 -14.22 -12.43
CA ILE A 85 2.61 -15.35 -11.49
C ILE A 85 2.39 -14.85 -10.06
N TYR A 86 3.22 -13.91 -9.57
CA TYR A 86 3.07 -13.47 -8.18
C TYR A 86 1.76 -12.72 -7.95
N MET A 87 1.32 -11.91 -8.91
CA MET A 87 0.06 -11.17 -8.79
C MET A 87 -1.14 -12.12 -8.73
N THR A 88 -1.20 -13.11 -9.63
CA THR A 88 -2.29 -14.08 -9.66
C THR A 88 -2.31 -14.96 -8.41
N LEU A 89 -1.15 -15.49 -7.99
CA LEU A 89 -1.06 -16.30 -6.78
C LEU A 89 -1.43 -15.50 -5.52
N MET A 90 -0.94 -14.27 -5.42
CA MET A 90 -1.23 -13.43 -4.25
C MET A 90 -2.70 -13.07 -4.16
N THR A 91 -3.33 -12.67 -5.27
CA THR A 91 -4.78 -12.40 -5.32
C THR A 91 -5.59 -13.62 -4.86
N ARG A 92 -5.21 -14.81 -5.32
CA ARG A 92 -5.85 -16.06 -4.90
C ARG A 92 -5.67 -16.32 -3.39
N VAL A 93 -4.45 -16.25 -2.89
CA VAL A 93 -4.14 -16.46 -1.46
C VAL A 93 -4.92 -15.48 -0.57
N ILE A 94 -4.99 -14.20 -0.98
CA ILE A 94 -5.71 -13.18 -0.22
C ILE A 94 -7.21 -13.45 -0.24
N ALA A 95 -7.79 -13.76 -1.41
CA ALA A 95 -9.21 -14.04 -1.54
C ALA A 95 -9.63 -15.26 -0.70
N GLU A 96 -8.85 -16.36 -0.75
CA GLU A 96 -9.10 -17.56 0.04
C GLU A 96 -8.93 -17.28 1.55
N SER A 97 -7.87 -16.57 1.95
CA SER A 97 -7.65 -16.20 3.35
C SER A 97 -8.75 -15.30 3.91
N THR A 98 -9.22 -14.31 3.13
CA THR A 98 -10.32 -13.43 3.54
C THR A 98 -11.64 -14.20 3.65
N ASN A 99 -11.89 -15.16 2.75
CA ASN A 99 -13.05 -16.03 2.83
C ASN A 99 -13.03 -16.88 4.12
N GLU A 100 -11.87 -17.44 4.48
CA GLU A 100 -11.72 -18.19 5.73
C GLU A 100 -11.87 -17.28 6.97
N MET A 101 -11.36 -16.05 6.93
CA MET A 101 -11.60 -15.04 7.98
C MET A 101 -13.09 -14.77 8.14
N ARG A 102 -13.82 -14.58 7.02
CA ARG A 102 -15.26 -14.31 7.03
C ARG A 102 -16.06 -15.47 7.61
N LYS A 103 -15.74 -16.71 7.20
CA LYS A 103 -16.35 -17.93 7.77
C LYS A 103 -16.06 -18.08 9.26
N GLY A 104 -14.80 -17.89 9.65
CA GLY A 104 -14.37 -17.95 11.05
C GLY A 104 -15.07 -16.92 11.91
N LEU A 105 -15.17 -15.67 11.40
CA LEU A 105 -15.83 -14.57 12.10
C LEU A 105 -17.34 -14.83 12.26
N PHE A 106 -18.01 -15.34 11.22
CA PHE A 106 -19.41 -15.73 11.30
C PHE A 106 -19.64 -16.89 12.27
N GLY A 107 -18.79 -17.92 12.20
CA GLY A 107 -18.82 -19.02 13.16
C GLY A 107 -18.59 -18.58 14.60
N LYS A 108 -17.72 -17.58 14.83
CA LYS A 108 -17.52 -16.98 16.14
C LYS A 108 -18.74 -16.21 16.60
N LEU A 109 -19.33 -15.36 15.72
CA LEU A 109 -20.54 -14.58 16.00
C LEU A 109 -21.68 -15.48 16.52
N SER A 110 -21.86 -16.64 15.91
CA SER A 110 -22.92 -17.58 16.29
C SER A 110 -22.71 -18.28 17.65
N ARG A 111 -21.55 -18.07 18.28
CA ARG A 111 -21.20 -18.63 19.58
C ARG A 111 -20.97 -17.59 20.66
N LEU A 112 -21.06 -16.31 20.34
CA LEU A 112 -20.90 -15.24 21.34
C LEU A 112 -22.05 -15.19 22.31
N THR A 113 -21.79 -14.69 23.51
CA THR A 113 -22.80 -14.49 24.57
C THR A 113 -23.79 -13.40 24.19
N VAL A 114 -25.03 -13.47 24.69
CA VAL A 114 -26.04 -12.41 24.49
C VAL A 114 -25.50 -11.06 24.99
N SER A 115 -24.78 -11.05 26.10
CA SER A 115 -24.14 -9.82 26.65
C SER A 115 -23.21 -9.11 25.66
N PHE A 116 -22.62 -9.83 24.69
CA PHE A 116 -21.81 -9.21 23.64
C PHE A 116 -22.68 -8.35 22.72
N PHE A 117 -23.86 -8.85 22.32
CA PHE A 117 -24.80 -8.13 21.46
C PHE A 117 -25.42 -6.92 22.16
N ASP A 118 -25.72 -7.04 23.46
CA ASP A 118 -26.25 -5.94 24.25
C ASP A 118 -25.27 -4.76 24.42
N ARG A 119 -23.96 -5.05 24.36
CA ARG A 119 -22.88 -4.04 24.51
C ARG A 119 -22.43 -3.43 23.20
N HIS A 120 -22.75 -4.03 22.06
CA HIS A 120 -22.29 -3.59 20.75
C HIS A 120 -23.50 -3.24 19.88
N GLN A 121 -23.38 -2.14 19.12
CA GLN A 121 -24.41 -1.78 18.15
C GLN A 121 -24.34 -2.71 16.93
N ASP A 122 -25.49 -3.08 16.37
CA ASP A 122 -25.58 -3.94 15.18
C ASP A 122 -24.73 -3.41 14.02
N GLY A 123 -24.71 -2.07 13.83
CA GLY A 123 -23.91 -1.42 12.81
C GLY A 123 -22.39 -1.61 13.00
N ASP A 124 -21.92 -1.66 14.25
CA ASP A 124 -20.49 -1.92 14.54
C ASP A 124 -20.13 -3.38 14.23
N ILE A 125 -21.00 -4.32 14.62
CA ILE A 125 -20.82 -5.74 14.28
C ILE A 125 -20.82 -5.94 12.76
N LEU A 126 -21.78 -5.34 12.04
CA LEU A 126 -21.87 -5.44 10.58
C LEU A 126 -20.64 -4.84 9.89
N SER A 127 -20.09 -3.74 10.41
CA SER A 127 -18.89 -3.10 9.85
C SER A 127 -17.66 -4.01 9.87
N ARG A 128 -17.55 -4.93 10.85
CA ARG A 128 -16.46 -5.92 10.95
C ARG A 128 -16.52 -6.95 9.82
N PHE A 129 -17.72 -7.30 9.35
CA PHE A 129 -17.93 -8.22 8.21
C PHE A 129 -17.78 -7.57 6.85
N THR A 130 -17.97 -6.26 6.77
CA THR A 130 -17.92 -5.48 5.53
C THR A 130 -16.64 -4.67 5.46
N SER A 131 -16.66 -3.42 5.93
CA SER A 131 -15.57 -2.47 5.73
C SER A 131 -14.23 -2.92 6.34
N ASP A 132 -14.22 -3.58 7.51
CA ASP A 132 -12.94 -3.99 8.13
C ASP A 132 -12.29 -5.13 7.35
N LEU A 133 -13.08 -6.14 6.92
CA LEU A 133 -12.58 -7.21 6.05
C LEU A 133 -12.18 -6.70 4.66
N ASP A 134 -12.94 -5.76 4.09
CA ASP A 134 -12.64 -5.17 2.79
C ASP A 134 -11.38 -4.29 2.85
N ASN A 135 -11.16 -3.54 3.94
CA ASN A 135 -9.92 -2.80 4.18
C ASN A 135 -8.71 -3.73 4.28
N ILE A 136 -8.86 -4.88 4.93
CA ILE A 136 -7.81 -5.91 4.99
C ILE A 136 -7.54 -6.45 3.60
N LEU A 137 -8.59 -6.84 2.85
CA LEU A 137 -8.47 -7.36 1.49
C LEU A 137 -7.74 -6.37 0.57
N GLN A 138 -8.16 -5.10 0.60
CA GLN A 138 -7.56 -4.04 -0.21
C GLN A 138 -6.10 -3.79 0.17
N ALA A 139 -5.79 -3.70 1.45
CA ALA A 139 -4.42 -3.46 1.90
C ALA A 139 -3.48 -4.61 1.52
N PHE A 140 -3.93 -5.85 1.57
CA PHE A 140 -3.10 -6.99 1.16
C PHE A 140 -2.95 -7.07 -0.35
N ASN A 141 -4.04 -6.85 -1.13
CA ASN A 141 -3.99 -6.90 -2.58
C ASN A 141 -3.11 -5.78 -3.18
N GLU A 142 -3.28 -4.56 -2.69
CA GLU A 142 -2.68 -3.37 -3.31
C GLU A 142 -1.42 -2.91 -2.61
N SER A 143 -1.32 -3.08 -1.28
CA SER A 143 -0.27 -2.41 -0.51
C SER A 143 0.84 -3.33 -0.04
N LEU A 144 0.53 -4.53 0.46
CA LEU A 144 1.56 -5.38 1.07
C LEU A 144 2.61 -5.83 0.05
N VAL A 145 2.15 -6.43 -1.06
CA VAL A 145 3.05 -6.92 -2.12
C VAL A 145 3.81 -5.76 -2.75
N GLN A 146 3.11 -4.65 -3.00
CA GLN A 146 3.71 -3.45 -3.57
C GLN A 146 4.79 -2.85 -2.67
N VAL A 147 4.54 -2.76 -1.36
CA VAL A 147 5.54 -2.27 -0.40
C VAL A 147 6.75 -3.21 -0.34
N MET A 148 6.54 -4.52 -0.27
CA MET A 148 7.64 -5.51 -0.30
C MET A 148 8.46 -5.40 -1.58
N SER A 149 7.80 -5.36 -2.74
CA SER A 149 8.46 -5.23 -4.05
C SER A 149 9.22 -3.91 -4.16
N ASN A 150 8.65 -2.79 -3.71
CA ASN A 150 9.30 -1.48 -3.76
C ASN A 150 10.52 -1.38 -2.84
N ILE A 151 10.45 -1.97 -1.63
CA ILE A 151 11.61 -2.03 -0.73
C ILE A 151 12.72 -2.89 -1.36
N ALA A 152 12.37 -4.06 -1.89
CA ALA A 152 13.33 -4.94 -2.56
C ALA A 152 13.94 -4.26 -3.79
N LEU A 153 13.13 -3.56 -4.62
CA LEU A 153 13.58 -2.79 -5.77
C LEU A 153 14.55 -1.67 -5.36
N TYR A 154 14.23 -0.91 -4.32
CA TYR A 154 15.07 0.18 -3.84
C TYR A 154 16.45 -0.32 -3.40
N ILE A 155 16.48 -1.42 -2.63
CA ILE A 155 17.73 -2.07 -2.21
C ILE A 155 18.49 -2.60 -3.44
N GLY A 156 17.79 -3.28 -4.36
CA GLY A 156 18.37 -3.81 -5.59
C GLY A 156 18.95 -2.73 -6.49
N LEU A 157 18.25 -1.61 -6.67
CA LEU A 157 18.73 -0.45 -7.44
C LEU A 157 20.03 0.12 -6.84
N ILE A 158 20.05 0.36 -5.53
CA ILE A 158 21.26 0.85 -4.85
C ILE A 158 22.42 -0.12 -5.08
N PHE A 159 22.21 -1.42 -4.85
CA PHE A 159 23.25 -2.43 -5.04
C PHE A 159 23.79 -2.45 -6.48
N VAL A 160 22.90 -2.45 -7.47
CA VAL A 160 23.29 -2.45 -8.89
C VAL A 160 24.01 -1.17 -9.27
N MET A 161 23.52 0.01 -8.83
CA MET A 161 24.18 1.30 -9.09
C MET A 161 25.63 1.32 -8.59
N PHE A 162 25.85 0.94 -7.32
CA PHE A 162 27.21 0.89 -6.74
C PHE A 162 28.09 -0.16 -7.40
N SER A 163 27.55 -1.26 -7.90
CA SER A 163 28.31 -2.29 -8.63
C SER A 163 28.76 -1.83 -10.02
N ARG A 164 28.07 -0.84 -10.63
CA ARG A 164 28.38 -0.36 -11.98
C ARG A 164 29.36 0.81 -11.99
N ASN A 165 29.08 1.83 -11.19
CA ASN A 165 29.99 2.96 -11.05
C ASN A 165 29.72 3.69 -9.71
N VAL A 166 30.71 3.66 -8.81
CA VAL A 166 30.58 4.24 -7.46
C VAL A 166 30.38 5.76 -7.52
N THR A 167 31.09 6.45 -8.42
CA THR A 167 31.00 7.91 -8.54
C THR A 167 29.63 8.37 -8.98
N LEU A 168 29.07 7.74 -10.03
CA LEU A 168 27.72 8.04 -10.51
C LEU A 168 26.64 7.64 -9.50
N ALA A 169 26.85 6.53 -8.79
CA ALA A 169 25.96 6.11 -7.70
C ALA A 169 25.92 7.15 -6.58
N LEU A 170 27.08 7.67 -6.14
CA LEU A 170 27.15 8.72 -5.14
C LEU A 170 26.48 10.02 -5.61
N ILE A 171 26.68 10.42 -6.87
CA ILE A 171 26.01 11.59 -7.46
C ILE A 171 24.50 11.41 -7.42
N THR A 172 24.01 10.23 -7.83
CA THR A 172 22.56 9.92 -7.84
C THR A 172 21.97 9.92 -6.43
N VAL A 173 22.64 9.31 -5.46
CA VAL A 173 22.17 9.19 -4.08
C VAL A 173 22.31 10.49 -3.29
N ALA A 174 23.21 11.40 -3.69
CA ALA A 174 23.44 12.68 -3.00
C ALA A 174 22.19 13.58 -2.91
N SER A 175 21.23 13.44 -3.84
CA SER A 175 19.96 14.15 -3.81
C SER A 175 18.93 13.57 -2.82
N THR A 176 19.14 12.35 -2.30
CA THR A 176 18.18 11.64 -1.43
C THR A 176 17.84 12.40 -0.15
N PRO A 177 18.77 13.00 0.60
CA PRO A 177 18.43 13.74 1.80
C PRO A 177 17.44 14.88 1.54
N VAL A 178 17.63 15.61 0.42
CA VAL A 178 16.72 16.71 0.02
C VAL A 178 15.33 16.17 -0.34
N ALA A 179 15.27 15.12 -1.15
CA ALA A 179 14.02 14.47 -1.51
C ALA A 179 13.28 13.92 -0.28
N PHE A 180 14.00 13.31 0.67
CA PHE A 180 13.43 12.80 1.90
C PHE A 180 12.86 13.91 2.79
N LEU A 181 13.56 15.02 2.94
CA LEU A 181 13.07 16.18 3.68
C LEU A 181 11.79 16.74 3.04
N MET A 182 11.77 16.86 1.71
CA MET A 182 10.58 17.30 0.97
C MET A 182 9.41 16.33 1.15
N LEU A 183 9.66 15.02 1.04
CA LEU A 183 8.67 13.97 1.28
C LEU A 183 8.05 14.12 2.68
N VAL A 184 8.87 14.16 3.73
CA VAL A 184 8.41 14.27 5.13
C VAL A 184 7.59 15.55 5.33
N PHE A 185 8.04 16.67 4.77
CA PHE A 185 7.31 17.93 4.86
C PHE A 185 5.93 17.84 4.20
N ILE A 186 5.86 17.32 2.97
CA ILE A 186 4.61 17.21 2.21
C ILE A 186 3.64 16.25 2.92
N VAL A 187 4.11 15.08 3.34
CA VAL A 187 3.29 14.08 4.05
C VAL A 187 2.76 14.65 5.37
N LYS A 188 3.59 15.38 6.13
CA LYS A 188 3.16 16.04 7.38
C LYS A 188 2.06 17.08 7.13
N MET A 189 2.20 17.89 6.07
CA MET A 189 1.19 18.90 5.69
C MET A 189 -0.09 18.22 5.19
N ALA A 190 0.01 17.22 4.33
CA ALA A 190 -1.12 16.45 3.85
C ALA A 190 -1.92 15.86 5.02
N ARG A 191 -1.25 15.18 5.97
CA ARG A 191 -1.87 14.61 7.16
C ARG A 191 -2.58 15.68 8.02
N LYS A 192 -1.93 16.83 8.25
CA LYS A 192 -2.50 17.94 9.01
C LYS A 192 -3.83 18.41 8.41
N TYR A 193 -3.85 18.66 7.12
CA TYR A 193 -5.04 19.18 6.44
C TYR A 193 -6.11 18.13 6.19
N THR A 194 -5.73 16.85 5.99
CA THR A 194 -6.70 15.75 5.94
C THR A 194 -7.42 15.57 7.28
N ASN A 195 -6.68 15.62 8.39
CA ASN A 195 -7.30 15.57 9.72
C ASN A 195 -8.22 16.76 9.98
N LEU A 196 -7.82 17.97 9.52
CA LEU A 196 -8.68 19.17 9.60
C LEU A 196 -9.95 18.98 8.76
N GLN A 197 -9.83 18.45 7.54
CA GLN A 197 -10.96 18.13 6.67
C GLN A 197 -11.94 17.19 7.37
N GLN A 198 -11.47 16.08 7.95
CA GLN A 198 -12.32 15.13 8.66
C GLN A 198 -13.06 15.79 9.84
N LYS A 199 -12.35 16.64 10.59
CA LYS A 199 -12.95 17.40 11.70
C LYS A 199 -14.06 18.34 11.22
N GLU A 200 -13.83 19.09 10.13
CA GLU A 200 -14.83 20.02 9.61
C GLU A 200 -16.02 19.28 8.96
N VAL A 201 -15.78 18.14 8.29
CA VAL A 201 -16.85 17.23 7.81
C VAL A 201 -17.70 16.72 8.98
N GLY A 202 -17.07 16.30 10.08
CA GLY A 202 -17.80 15.88 11.28
C GLY A 202 -18.70 16.97 11.84
N LYS A 203 -18.22 18.23 11.89
CA LYS A 203 -19.05 19.37 12.33
C LYS A 203 -20.21 19.66 11.37
N LEU A 204 -19.95 19.57 10.06
CA LEU A 204 -21.00 19.77 9.05
C LEU A 204 -22.08 18.70 9.20
N ASN A 205 -21.69 17.42 9.37
CA ASN A 205 -22.63 16.32 9.56
C ASN A 205 -23.47 16.53 10.85
N ALA A 206 -22.84 16.93 11.96
CA ALA A 206 -23.56 17.23 13.21
C ALA A 206 -24.57 18.38 13.03
N TYR A 207 -24.17 19.44 12.31
CA TYR A 207 -25.07 20.56 11.99
C TYR A 207 -26.25 20.13 11.12
N MET A 208 -25.99 19.27 10.12
CA MET A 208 -27.05 18.72 9.27
C MET A 208 -28.03 17.82 10.07
N ASP A 209 -27.50 16.96 10.92
CA ASP A 209 -28.29 16.06 11.76
C ASP A 209 -29.19 16.87 12.73
N GLU A 210 -28.64 17.89 13.40
CA GLU A 210 -29.40 18.80 14.25
C GLU A 210 -30.48 19.55 13.46
N SER A 211 -30.13 20.07 12.26
CA SER A 211 -31.08 20.82 11.42
C SER A 211 -32.23 19.93 10.90
N ILE A 212 -31.93 18.69 10.51
CA ILE A 212 -32.93 17.73 10.02
C ILE A 212 -33.82 17.28 11.18
N SER A 213 -33.25 16.93 12.32
CA SER A 213 -33.98 16.52 13.51
C SER A 213 -34.88 17.64 14.05
N GLY A 214 -34.39 18.89 13.97
CA GLY A 214 -35.12 20.09 14.38
C GLY A 214 -36.04 20.69 13.33
N GLN A 215 -36.22 20.06 12.14
CA GLN A 215 -36.90 20.64 10.98
C GLN A 215 -38.28 21.23 11.27
N LYS A 216 -39.09 20.57 12.13
CA LYS A 216 -40.41 21.08 12.52
C LYS A 216 -40.29 22.44 13.24
N ALA A 217 -39.33 22.56 14.14
CA ALA A 217 -39.10 23.81 14.87
C ALA A 217 -38.60 24.92 13.93
N VAL A 218 -37.71 24.60 13.02
CA VAL A 218 -37.17 25.50 11.98
C VAL A 218 -38.31 26.10 11.16
N ILE A 219 -39.25 25.26 10.70
CA ILE A 219 -40.41 25.72 9.92
C ILE A 219 -41.34 26.59 10.76
N VAL A 220 -41.68 26.19 11.95
CA VAL A 220 -42.60 26.92 12.83
C VAL A 220 -42.03 28.28 13.24
N GLN A 221 -40.73 28.37 13.44
CA GLN A 221 -40.06 29.62 13.81
C GLN A 221 -39.69 30.52 12.60
N GLY A 222 -39.80 30.00 11.39
CA GLY A 222 -39.48 30.76 10.17
C GLY A 222 -37.99 31.10 9.99
N ILE A 223 -37.09 30.26 10.56
CA ILE A 223 -35.61 30.48 10.56
C ILE A 223 -34.88 29.68 9.49
N GLN A 224 -35.54 29.28 8.41
CA GLN A 224 -34.95 28.46 7.32
C GLN A 224 -33.71 29.12 6.70
N ASP A 225 -33.78 30.44 6.48
CA ASP A 225 -32.68 31.19 5.85
C ASP A 225 -31.43 31.23 6.75
N ASP A 226 -31.62 31.31 8.07
CA ASP A 226 -30.51 31.27 9.05
C ASP A 226 -29.85 29.89 9.07
N ILE A 227 -30.65 28.82 9.01
CA ILE A 227 -30.12 27.45 8.93
C ILE A 227 -29.34 27.25 7.62
N VAL A 228 -29.85 27.73 6.49
CA VAL A 228 -29.13 27.67 5.20
C VAL A 228 -27.83 28.49 5.26
N ALA A 229 -27.86 29.69 5.83
CA ALA A 229 -26.65 30.50 6.01
C ALA A 229 -25.58 29.81 6.86
N GLY A 230 -26.01 29.19 7.99
CA GLY A 230 -25.12 28.39 8.83
C GLY A 230 -24.52 27.17 8.11
N PHE A 231 -25.33 26.47 7.30
CA PHE A 231 -24.84 25.39 6.45
C PHE A 231 -23.78 25.86 5.45
N VAL A 232 -24.03 26.98 4.77
CA VAL A 232 -23.09 27.55 3.79
C VAL A 232 -21.76 27.90 4.47
N GLU A 233 -21.78 28.46 5.68
CA GLU A 233 -20.57 28.75 6.44
C GLU A 233 -19.78 27.48 6.79
N GLN A 234 -20.44 26.44 7.32
CA GLN A 234 -19.80 25.18 7.65
C GLN A 234 -19.25 24.49 6.40
N ASN A 235 -20.01 24.48 5.31
CA ASN A 235 -19.59 23.89 4.03
C ASN A 235 -18.37 24.63 3.45
N GLU A 236 -18.29 25.96 3.62
CA GLU A 236 -17.11 26.72 3.19
C GLU A 236 -15.85 26.36 3.99
N ARG A 237 -15.98 26.07 5.29
CA ARG A 237 -14.88 25.55 6.12
C ARG A 237 -14.41 24.17 5.61
N VAL A 238 -15.37 23.28 5.31
CA VAL A 238 -15.07 21.96 4.70
C VAL A 238 -14.37 22.15 3.36
N ARG A 239 -14.88 23.02 2.49
CA ARG A 239 -14.29 23.31 1.18
C ARG A 239 -12.83 23.75 1.31
N LYS A 240 -12.54 24.71 2.19
CA LYS A 240 -11.16 25.22 2.40
C LYS A 240 -10.22 24.13 2.95
N ALA A 241 -10.68 23.33 3.88
CA ALA A 241 -9.91 22.22 4.45
C ALA A 241 -9.64 21.16 3.41
N THR A 242 -10.66 20.77 2.63
CA THR A 242 -10.58 19.79 1.54
C THR A 242 -9.61 20.24 0.47
N PHE A 243 -9.70 21.50 0.03
CA PHE A 243 -8.78 22.05 -0.97
C PHE A 243 -7.32 21.93 -0.51
N LYS A 244 -7.00 22.36 0.71
CA LYS A 244 -5.64 22.25 1.26
C LYS A 244 -5.18 20.80 1.42
N GLY A 245 -6.06 19.92 1.92
CA GLY A 245 -5.77 18.50 2.05
C GLY A 245 -5.43 17.85 0.70
N ARG A 246 -6.28 18.09 -0.31
CA ARG A 246 -6.09 17.57 -1.66
C ARG A 246 -4.85 18.17 -2.34
N MET A 247 -4.61 19.46 -2.16
CA MET A 247 -3.42 20.14 -2.70
C MET A 247 -2.13 19.49 -2.19
N PHE A 248 -1.97 19.33 -0.86
CA PHE A 248 -0.77 18.73 -0.31
C PHE A 248 -0.64 17.23 -0.62
N SER A 249 -1.74 16.49 -0.67
CA SER A 249 -1.71 15.09 -1.07
C SER A 249 -1.37 14.93 -2.56
N GLY A 250 -1.91 15.81 -3.41
CA GLY A 250 -1.71 15.73 -4.86
C GLY A 250 -0.34 16.23 -5.34
N ILE A 251 0.32 17.13 -4.59
CA ILE A 251 1.62 17.72 -4.99
C ILE A 251 2.78 16.73 -4.76
N LEU A 252 2.59 15.67 -4.00
CA LEU A 252 3.64 14.70 -3.68
C LEU A 252 4.25 14.09 -4.95
N PHE A 253 3.41 13.56 -5.83
CA PHE A 253 3.87 12.90 -7.07
C PHE A 253 4.59 13.89 -8.03
N PRO A 254 4.05 15.08 -8.36
CA PRO A 254 4.76 16.06 -9.19
C PRO A 254 6.10 16.51 -8.61
N VAL A 255 6.18 16.75 -7.28
CA VAL A 255 7.43 17.19 -6.65
C VAL A 255 8.48 16.09 -6.72
N MET A 256 8.12 14.84 -6.41
CA MET A 256 9.08 13.72 -6.47
C MET A 256 9.51 13.41 -7.90
N ASN A 257 8.61 13.53 -8.89
CA ASN A 257 8.99 13.43 -10.29
C ASN A 257 9.90 14.60 -10.71
N GLY A 258 9.64 15.83 -10.25
CA GLY A 258 10.53 16.96 -10.45
C GLY A 258 11.93 16.71 -9.89
N MET A 259 12.02 16.12 -8.67
CA MET A 259 13.30 15.71 -8.09
C MET A 259 14.02 14.66 -8.93
N SER A 260 13.27 13.70 -9.50
CA SER A 260 13.82 12.72 -10.44
C SER A 260 14.42 13.37 -11.70
N LEU A 261 13.73 14.36 -12.27
CA LEU A 261 14.22 15.10 -13.43
C LEU A 261 15.45 15.95 -13.09
N VAL A 262 15.46 16.63 -11.93
CA VAL A 262 16.63 17.38 -11.44
C VAL A 262 17.80 16.44 -11.24
N ASN A 263 17.59 15.27 -10.61
CA ASN A 263 18.63 14.26 -10.43
C ASN A 263 19.16 13.74 -11.77
N THR A 264 18.26 13.49 -12.74
CA THR A 264 18.65 13.12 -14.11
C THR A 264 19.54 14.19 -14.75
N ALA A 265 19.19 15.47 -14.62
CA ALA A 265 20.01 16.57 -15.13
C ALA A 265 21.41 16.64 -14.44
N ILE A 266 21.46 16.42 -13.12
CA ILE A 266 22.73 16.37 -12.37
C ILE A 266 23.56 15.20 -12.85
N VAL A 267 23.00 14.01 -13.04
CA VAL A 267 23.71 12.82 -13.54
C VAL A 267 24.24 13.05 -14.95
N ILE A 268 23.44 13.66 -15.86
CA ILE A 268 23.91 13.99 -17.20
C ILE A 268 25.08 14.96 -17.14
N PHE A 269 24.94 16.08 -16.41
CA PHE A 269 25.95 17.12 -16.36
C PHE A 269 27.22 16.68 -15.63
N ALA A 270 27.09 16.29 -14.37
CA ALA A 270 28.22 15.90 -13.53
C ALA A 270 28.81 14.54 -13.97
N GLY A 271 27.95 13.60 -14.40
CA GLY A 271 28.38 12.30 -14.91
C GLY A 271 29.17 12.43 -16.20
N SER A 272 28.72 13.28 -17.14
CA SER A 272 29.48 13.54 -18.37
C SER A 272 30.82 14.19 -18.06
N ALA A 273 30.85 15.18 -17.16
CA ALA A 273 32.10 15.83 -16.77
C ALA A 273 33.12 14.86 -16.14
N VAL A 274 32.67 13.91 -15.33
CA VAL A 274 33.53 12.92 -14.69
C VAL A 274 33.97 11.84 -15.70
N LEU A 275 33.05 11.26 -16.46
CA LEU A 275 33.34 10.11 -17.32
C LEU A 275 34.14 10.49 -18.57
N LEU A 276 33.84 11.65 -19.20
CA LEU A 276 34.56 12.08 -20.41
C LEU A 276 35.96 12.62 -20.11
N ASN A 277 36.25 13.01 -18.87
CA ASN A 277 37.59 13.40 -18.43
C ASN A 277 38.42 12.26 -17.84
N ASP A 278 37.86 11.06 -17.72
CA ASP A 278 38.57 9.87 -17.28
C ASP A 278 39.14 9.10 -18.49
N PRO A 279 40.47 9.13 -18.69
CA PRO A 279 41.13 8.49 -19.83
C PRO A 279 41.03 6.95 -19.78
N SER A 280 40.63 6.36 -18.66
CA SER A 280 40.46 4.92 -18.51
C SER A 280 39.13 4.42 -19.04
N ILE A 281 38.16 5.32 -19.34
CA ILE A 281 36.80 4.99 -19.79
C ILE A 281 36.64 5.37 -21.26
N GLU A 282 36.34 4.39 -22.08
CA GLU A 282 36.04 4.61 -23.49
C GLU A 282 34.77 5.45 -23.65
N THR A 283 34.75 6.38 -24.63
CA THR A 283 33.62 7.31 -24.83
C THR A 283 32.30 6.59 -25.05
N THR A 284 32.28 5.47 -25.77
CA THR A 284 31.08 4.66 -26.00
C THR A 284 30.53 4.06 -24.71
N THR A 285 31.43 3.57 -23.83
CA THR A 285 31.08 3.07 -22.49
C THR A 285 30.58 4.20 -21.60
N ALA A 286 31.17 5.38 -21.65
CA ALA A 286 30.73 6.55 -20.92
C ALA A 286 29.29 6.94 -21.30
N LEU A 287 28.93 6.94 -22.58
CA LEU A 287 27.56 7.19 -23.06
C LEU A 287 26.56 6.17 -22.51
N GLY A 288 26.94 4.89 -22.56
CA GLY A 288 26.07 3.84 -22.00
C GLY A 288 25.86 3.96 -20.51
N LEU A 289 26.90 4.32 -19.74
CA LEU A 289 26.80 4.58 -18.30
C LEU A 289 25.89 5.78 -18.00
N ILE A 290 26.01 6.88 -18.75
CA ILE A 290 25.14 8.04 -18.60
C ILE A 290 23.68 7.65 -18.82
N VAL A 291 23.37 6.94 -19.90
CA VAL A 291 21.99 6.48 -20.18
C VAL A 291 21.50 5.53 -19.09
N MET A 292 22.32 4.59 -18.63
CA MET A 292 22.00 3.71 -17.52
C MET A 292 21.63 4.50 -16.25
N PHE A 293 22.47 5.44 -15.85
CA PHE A 293 22.24 6.22 -14.62
C PHE A 293 21.12 7.25 -14.74
N THR A 294 20.78 7.74 -15.93
CA THR A 294 19.57 8.55 -16.14
C THR A 294 18.31 7.73 -15.88
N GLN A 295 18.28 6.47 -16.32
CA GLN A 295 17.16 5.56 -16.04
C GLN A 295 17.10 5.18 -14.55
N PHE A 296 18.24 4.92 -13.89
CA PHE A 296 18.26 4.75 -12.45
C PHE A 296 17.71 5.97 -11.72
N SER A 297 18.09 7.17 -12.11
CA SER A 297 17.57 8.41 -11.52
C SER A 297 16.05 8.53 -11.64
N GLN A 298 15.46 8.08 -12.74
CA GLN A 298 14.01 8.07 -12.93
C GLN A 298 13.31 7.01 -12.08
N GLN A 299 13.90 5.82 -11.93
CA GLN A 299 13.32 4.74 -11.15
C GLN A 299 13.55 4.91 -9.64
N TYR A 300 14.56 5.64 -9.22
CA TYR A 300 15.05 5.72 -7.84
C TYR A 300 14.01 6.25 -6.84
N TYR A 301 13.20 7.23 -7.24
CA TYR A 301 12.21 7.86 -6.36
C TYR A 301 10.87 7.14 -6.33
N GLN A 302 10.55 6.33 -7.34
CA GLN A 302 9.26 5.65 -7.46
C GLN A 302 8.95 4.72 -6.26
N PRO A 303 9.87 3.86 -5.80
CA PRO A 303 9.62 3.02 -4.62
C PRO A 303 9.29 3.83 -3.36
N ILE A 304 9.95 4.99 -3.17
CA ILE A 304 9.74 5.85 -2.01
C ILE A 304 8.31 6.42 -2.02
N ILE A 305 7.85 6.90 -3.18
CA ILE A 305 6.50 7.43 -3.36
C ILE A 305 5.46 6.35 -3.10
N GLN A 306 5.65 5.16 -3.65
CA GLN A 306 4.70 4.05 -3.54
C GLN A 306 4.55 3.55 -2.10
N VAL A 307 5.66 3.39 -1.37
CA VAL A 307 5.62 3.02 0.04
C VAL A 307 4.87 4.08 0.87
N ALA A 308 5.14 5.37 0.60
CA ALA A 308 4.45 6.46 1.29
C ALA A 308 2.94 6.49 0.99
N ALA A 309 2.54 6.24 -0.26
CA ALA A 309 1.14 6.19 -0.69
C ALA A 309 0.38 5.00 -0.07
N SER A 310 1.03 3.84 0.02
CA SER A 310 0.42 2.60 0.55
C SER A 310 0.26 2.60 2.08
N TRP A 311 0.94 3.50 2.79
CA TRP A 311 0.94 3.51 4.26
C TRP A 311 -0.45 3.67 4.88
N GLY A 312 -1.30 4.51 4.28
CA GLY A 312 -2.67 4.73 4.74
C GLY A 312 -3.54 3.47 4.70
N SER A 313 -3.49 2.73 3.61
CA SER A 313 -4.23 1.47 3.43
C SER A 313 -3.75 0.40 4.41
N LEU A 314 -2.44 0.29 4.64
CA LEU A 314 -1.89 -0.62 5.65
C LEU A 314 -2.37 -0.27 7.06
N GLN A 315 -2.42 1.01 7.42
CA GLN A 315 -2.90 1.45 8.73
C GLN A 315 -4.38 1.09 8.93
N LEU A 316 -5.23 1.28 7.91
CA LEU A 316 -6.65 0.88 7.98
C LEU A 316 -6.80 -0.63 8.15
N ALA A 317 -6.01 -1.43 7.45
CA ALA A 317 -6.03 -2.89 7.60
C ALA A 317 -5.60 -3.35 8.99
N PHE A 318 -4.57 -2.73 9.58
CA PHE A 318 -4.17 -3.04 10.95
C PHE A 318 -5.27 -2.70 11.95
N THR A 319 -5.91 -1.54 11.81
CA THR A 319 -7.04 -1.15 12.67
C THR A 319 -8.22 -2.11 12.51
N GLY A 320 -8.59 -2.48 11.28
CA GLY A 320 -9.65 -3.47 11.02
C GLY A 320 -9.31 -4.84 11.59
N ALA A 321 -8.05 -5.27 11.47
CA ALA A 321 -7.60 -6.53 12.04
C ALA A 321 -7.65 -6.55 13.57
N ASP A 322 -7.31 -5.44 14.24
CA ASP A 322 -7.41 -5.34 15.69
C ASP A 322 -8.87 -5.46 16.16
N ARG A 323 -9.81 -4.82 15.46
CA ARG A 323 -11.26 -4.92 15.75
C ARG A 323 -11.82 -6.33 15.51
N ILE A 324 -11.37 -7.00 14.44
CA ILE A 324 -11.74 -8.39 14.16
C ILE A 324 -11.13 -9.34 15.20
N GLN A 325 -9.89 -9.10 15.61
CA GLN A 325 -9.22 -9.88 16.66
C GLN A 325 -9.97 -9.75 18.00
N GLU A 326 -10.42 -8.55 18.36
CA GLU A 326 -11.23 -8.33 19.56
C GLU A 326 -12.48 -9.21 19.57
N MET A 327 -13.15 -9.36 18.42
CA MET A 327 -14.32 -10.23 18.29
C MET A 327 -13.95 -11.71 18.42
N PHE A 328 -12.78 -12.14 17.90
CA PHE A 328 -12.30 -13.52 18.10
C PHE A 328 -11.89 -13.80 19.53
N ASP A 329 -11.38 -12.81 20.26
CA ASP A 329 -10.97 -12.92 21.65
C ASP A 329 -12.18 -12.81 22.65
N ALA A 330 -13.38 -12.40 22.16
CA ALA A 330 -14.59 -12.32 22.99
C ALA A 330 -15.05 -13.68 23.50
N GLU A 331 -15.67 -13.67 24.69
CA GLU A 331 -16.16 -14.88 25.37
C GLU A 331 -17.27 -15.57 24.57
N GLU A 332 -17.16 -16.89 24.44
CA GLU A 332 -18.18 -17.72 23.83
C GLU A 332 -19.14 -18.25 24.89
N GLU A 333 -20.39 -18.50 24.48
CA GLU A 333 -21.38 -19.16 25.30
C GLU A 333 -20.92 -20.56 25.69
N ILE A 334 -20.99 -20.86 26.99
CA ILE A 334 -20.59 -22.18 27.51
C ILE A 334 -21.62 -23.20 27.09
N ARG A 335 -21.29 -24.05 26.16
CA ARG A 335 -22.14 -25.19 25.75
C ARG A 335 -21.56 -26.48 26.33
N PRO A 336 -22.27 -27.13 27.26
CA PRO A 336 -21.78 -28.42 27.81
C PRO A 336 -21.72 -29.45 26.67
N GLN A 337 -20.53 -30.04 26.46
CA GLN A 337 -20.27 -31.01 25.38
C GLN A 337 -21.05 -32.31 25.54
N ASN A 338 -21.49 -32.65 26.76
CA ASN A 338 -22.17 -33.90 27.11
C ASN A 338 -23.58 -33.64 27.65
N ALA A 339 -24.26 -32.57 27.25
CA ALA A 339 -25.64 -32.37 27.63
C ALA A 339 -26.51 -33.52 27.05
N PRO A 340 -27.36 -34.19 27.86
CA PRO A 340 -28.25 -35.22 27.35
C PRO A 340 -29.16 -34.61 26.28
N ALA A 341 -29.36 -35.37 25.20
CA ALA A 341 -30.26 -34.94 24.14
C ALA A 341 -31.69 -34.78 24.68
N PHE A 342 -32.25 -33.59 24.52
CA PHE A 342 -33.63 -33.33 24.87
C PHE A 342 -34.53 -33.95 23.80
N THR A 343 -35.30 -34.94 24.15
CA THR A 343 -36.09 -35.73 23.19
C THR A 343 -37.57 -35.36 23.17
N GLU A 344 -38.15 -34.96 24.29
CA GLU A 344 -39.58 -34.61 24.36
C GLU A 344 -39.91 -33.75 25.58
N LEU A 345 -40.73 -32.70 25.40
CA LEU A 345 -41.27 -31.87 26.48
C LEU A 345 -42.66 -32.40 26.86
N ARG A 346 -42.79 -33.07 28.05
CA ARG A 346 -44.04 -33.69 28.46
C ARG A 346 -44.89 -32.86 29.42
N GLU A 347 -44.24 -32.14 30.33
CA GLU A 347 -44.92 -31.47 31.45
C GLU A 347 -44.60 -29.95 31.57
N GLY A 348 -43.84 -29.39 30.66
CA GLY A 348 -43.43 -28.00 30.69
C GLY A 348 -42.01 -27.77 31.27
N VAL A 349 -41.59 -26.53 31.40
CA VAL A 349 -40.33 -26.11 31.99
C VAL A 349 -40.61 -25.35 33.27
N GLU A 350 -40.14 -25.84 34.40
CA GLU A 350 -40.22 -25.13 35.69
C GLU A 350 -38.89 -24.53 36.00
N ILE A 351 -38.88 -23.20 36.26
CA ILE A 351 -37.72 -22.42 36.67
C ILE A 351 -37.93 -21.99 38.12
N SER A 352 -37.17 -22.54 39.03
CA SER A 352 -37.24 -22.21 40.46
C SER A 352 -35.87 -21.92 41.04
N HIS A 353 -35.81 -20.89 41.92
CA HIS A 353 -34.59 -20.51 42.64
C HIS A 353 -33.40 -20.15 41.71
N ILE A 354 -33.64 -19.42 40.62
CA ILE A 354 -32.58 -18.91 39.77
C ILE A 354 -32.34 -17.45 40.10
N ASP A 355 -31.09 -17.15 40.46
CA ASP A 355 -30.57 -15.79 40.54
C ASP A 355 -29.91 -15.42 39.22
N PHE A 356 -30.27 -14.28 38.69
CA PHE A 356 -29.70 -13.76 37.46
C PHE A 356 -29.07 -12.39 37.65
N SER A 357 -27.88 -12.20 37.08
CA SER A 357 -27.22 -10.87 37.05
C SER A 357 -26.47 -10.67 35.76
N TYR A 358 -26.55 -9.48 35.15
CA TYR A 358 -25.71 -9.08 34.02
C TYR A 358 -24.26 -8.76 34.42
N VAL A 359 -24.07 -8.37 35.68
CA VAL A 359 -22.75 -8.05 36.25
C VAL A 359 -22.62 -8.79 37.56
N PRO A 360 -21.49 -9.50 37.79
CA PRO A 360 -21.23 -10.09 39.12
C PRO A 360 -21.51 -9.09 40.22
N ASP A 361 -22.17 -9.52 41.29
CA ASP A 361 -22.56 -8.72 42.46
C ASP A 361 -23.69 -7.68 42.26
N LYS A 362 -24.42 -7.67 41.14
CA LYS A 362 -25.65 -6.90 40.99
C LYS A 362 -26.79 -7.82 40.51
N PRO A 363 -27.48 -8.50 41.46
CA PRO A 363 -28.68 -9.28 41.14
C PRO A 363 -29.78 -8.33 40.65
N ILE A 364 -30.59 -8.79 39.68
CA ILE A 364 -31.78 -8.10 39.16
C ILE A 364 -32.98 -8.50 39.99
#